data_d8098e76c7c50cf58e48e0035e571429
#
_entry.id   d8098e76c7c50cf58e48e0035e571429
#
_cell.length_a   1.000
_cell.length_b   1.000
_cell.length_c   1.000
_cell.angle_alpha   90.00
_cell.angle_beta   90.00
_cell.angle_gamma   90.00
#
_symmetry.space_group_name_H-M   'P 1'
#
loop_
_entity.id
_entity.type
_entity.pdbx_description
1 polymer ?
#
loop_
_entity_poly.entity_id
_entity_poly.type
_entity_poly.pdbx_seq_one_letter_code
_entity_poly.pdbx_strand_id
1 'polypeptide(L)'
;IQLGISCENLENKPYMLMPRSSIAKTPLRLSNSIGLIDAGYRGEIMAAVDNIKNIPFTLEVGQRLFQLVGMDGSEINFELVENLSTSSRGSGGFGSTGK
;
A
#
# COMPACT_ATOMS: atom_id res chain seq x y z
N ILE A 1 -6.41 1.04 6.87
CA ILE A 1 -5.30 1.76 7.52
C ILE A 1 -4.66 2.69 6.52
N GLN A 2 -4.61 3.96 6.84
CA GLN A 2 -3.89 4.96 6.06
C GLN A 2 -2.41 4.92 6.42
N LEU A 3 -1.55 4.77 5.43
CA LEU A 3 -0.12 4.58 5.68
C LEU A 3 0.68 5.89 5.71
N GLY A 4 0.02 7.02 5.42
CA GLY A 4 0.62 8.34 5.55
C GLY A 4 1.55 8.73 4.42
N ILE A 5 1.54 8.02 3.30
CA ILE A 5 2.39 8.32 2.15
C ILE A 5 1.60 8.25 0.85
N SER A 6 2.04 9.04 -0.11
CA SER A 6 1.63 8.95 -1.51
C SER A 6 2.88 8.75 -2.35
N CYS A 7 2.79 7.94 -3.38
CA CYS A 7 3.97 7.54 -4.14
C CYS A 7 3.74 7.66 -5.64
N GLU A 8 4.83 7.77 -6.36
CA GLU A 8 4.85 7.72 -7.81
C GLU A 8 6.03 6.87 -8.25
N ASN A 9 5.79 5.91 -9.14
CA ASN A 9 6.88 5.13 -9.75
C ASN A 9 7.40 5.91 -10.96
N LEU A 10 8.67 6.32 -10.92
CA LEU A 10 9.26 7.14 -11.99
C LEU A 10 9.37 6.41 -13.33
N GLU A 11 9.31 5.08 -13.33
CA GLU A 11 9.26 4.28 -14.56
C GLU A 11 7.83 4.07 -15.07
N ASN A 12 6.85 4.68 -14.42
CA ASN A 12 5.44 4.59 -14.78
C ASN A 12 4.95 3.13 -14.82
N LYS A 13 5.35 2.35 -13.85
CA LYS A 13 4.94 0.95 -13.68
C LYS A 13 4.14 0.79 -12.39
N PRO A 14 3.22 -0.17 -12.34
CA PRO A 14 2.54 -0.49 -11.08
C PRO A 14 3.53 -1.11 -10.09
N TYR A 15 3.11 -1.16 -8.85
CA TYR A 15 3.87 -1.79 -7.77
C TYR A 15 2.91 -2.41 -6.76
N MET A 16 3.44 -3.14 -5.79
CA MET A 16 2.60 -3.94 -4.90
C MET A 16 2.76 -3.50 -3.45
N LEU A 17 1.63 -3.48 -2.74
CA LEU A 17 1.60 -3.42 -1.29
C LEU A 17 1.46 -4.85 -0.77
N MET A 18 2.41 -5.29 0.02
CA MET A 18 2.45 -6.64 0.56
C MET A 18 2.58 -6.59 2.08
N PRO A 19 2.08 -7.60 2.79
CA PRO A 19 2.37 -7.70 4.21
C PRO A 19 3.84 -8.05 4.42
N ARG A 20 4.40 -7.58 5.53
CA ARG A 20 5.70 -8.04 6.01
C ARG A 20 5.51 -9.31 6.82
N SER A 21 6.57 -10.09 6.98
CA SER A 21 6.50 -11.34 7.75
C SER A 21 6.03 -11.10 9.19
N SER A 22 6.31 -9.94 9.76
CA SER A 22 5.89 -9.58 11.11
C SER A 22 4.36 -9.56 11.30
N ILE A 23 3.58 -9.44 10.22
CA ILE A 23 2.13 -9.46 10.32
C ILE A 23 1.61 -10.81 10.86
N ALA A 24 2.38 -11.87 10.66
CA ALA A 24 2.01 -13.20 11.14
C ALA A 24 1.88 -13.28 12.66
N LYS A 25 2.48 -12.33 13.39
CA LYS A 25 2.38 -12.24 14.85
C LYS A 25 1.15 -11.46 15.31
N THR A 26 0.32 -11.03 14.39
CA THR A 26 -0.87 -10.22 14.66
C THR A 26 -2.11 -10.97 14.21
N PRO A 27 -3.32 -10.55 14.63
CA PRO A 27 -4.56 -11.13 14.13
C PRO A 27 -4.97 -10.57 12.77
N LEU A 28 -4.11 -9.80 12.11
CA LEU A 28 -4.44 -9.09 10.88
C LEU A 28 -3.94 -9.81 9.63
N ARG A 29 -4.65 -9.60 8.53
CA ARG A 29 -4.19 -9.96 7.18
C ARG A 29 -4.68 -8.89 6.21
N LEU A 30 -4.01 -8.72 5.07
CA LEU A 30 -4.53 -7.89 3.99
C LEU A 30 -5.78 -8.54 3.41
N SER A 31 -6.87 -7.78 3.33
CA SER A 31 -8.14 -8.28 2.82
C SER A 31 -8.03 -8.72 1.36
N ASN A 32 -7.20 -8.05 0.59
CA ASN A 32 -6.96 -8.36 -0.83
C ASN A 32 -5.70 -9.18 -1.08
N SER A 33 -5.09 -9.75 -0.05
CA SER A 33 -3.85 -10.55 -0.08
C SER A 33 -2.64 -9.73 -0.53
N ILE A 34 -2.65 -9.20 -1.72
CA ILE A 34 -1.65 -8.31 -2.28
C ILE A 34 -2.38 -7.13 -2.89
N GLY A 35 -1.97 -5.91 -2.56
CA GLY A 35 -2.55 -4.71 -3.14
C GLY A 35 -1.75 -4.27 -4.36
N LEU A 36 -2.38 -4.29 -5.54
CA LEU A 36 -1.77 -3.71 -6.73
C LEU A 36 -2.03 -2.21 -6.74
N ILE A 37 -0.96 -1.44 -6.84
CA ILE A 37 -1.03 0.01 -6.93
C ILE A 37 -0.70 0.40 -8.37
N ASP A 38 -1.70 0.94 -9.06
CA ASP A 38 -1.53 1.33 -10.46
C ASP A 38 -0.53 2.46 -10.63
N ALA A 39 0.13 2.50 -11.76
CA ALA A 39 1.18 3.48 -12.04
C ALA A 39 0.71 4.92 -11.89
N GLY A 40 -0.57 5.19 -12.20
CA GLY A 40 -1.12 6.55 -12.14
C GLY A 40 -1.75 6.94 -10.82
N TYR A 41 -1.78 6.05 -9.84
CA TYR A 41 -2.40 6.37 -8.54
C TYR A 41 -1.53 7.35 -7.76
N ARG A 42 -2.12 8.46 -7.33
CA ARG A 42 -1.43 9.52 -6.58
C ARG A 42 -2.03 9.74 -5.19
N GLY A 43 -3.04 8.97 -4.83
CA GLY A 43 -3.65 9.07 -3.51
C GLY A 43 -2.79 8.48 -2.42
N GLU A 44 -3.26 8.60 -1.19
CA GLU A 44 -2.59 7.99 -0.05
C GLU A 44 -2.63 6.48 -0.14
N ILE A 45 -1.51 5.83 0.14
CA ILE A 45 -1.44 4.36 0.18
C ILE A 45 -2.20 3.90 1.41
N MET A 46 -3.12 2.96 1.21
CA MET A 46 -3.95 2.42 2.27
C MET A 46 -3.86 0.89 2.29
N ALA A 47 -3.90 0.32 3.49
CA ALA A 47 -3.97 -1.12 3.68
C ALA A 47 -5.35 -1.50 4.19
N ALA A 48 -6.09 -2.28 3.41
CA ALA A 48 -7.36 -2.86 3.84
C ALA A 48 -7.06 -4.18 4.56
N VAL A 49 -7.45 -4.29 5.81
CA VAL A 49 -7.11 -5.46 6.63
C VAL A 49 -8.35 -6.06 7.27
N ASP A 50 -8.29 -7.37 7.50
CA ASP A 50 -9.26 -8.11 8.31
C ASP A 50 -8.58 -8.58 9.59
N ASN A 51 -9.35 -8.61 10.69
CA ASN A 51 -8.94 -9.29 11.90
C ASN A 51 -9.48 -10.72 11.84
N ILE A 52 -8.59 -11.69 11.68
CA ILE A 52 -8.97 -13.09 11.45
C ILE A 52 -8.98 -13.93 12.71
N LYS A 53 -8.64 -13.37 13.87
CA LYS A 53 -8.57 -14.13 15.11
C LYS A 53 -9.62 -13.69 16.13
N ASN A 54 -10.46 -12.74 15.78
CA ASN A 54 -11.56 -12.25 16.64
C ASN A 54 -11.07 -11.83 18.03
N ILE A 55 -9.89 -11.24 18.10
CA ILE A 55 -9.33 -10.66 19.32
C ILE A 55 -8.99 -9.20 19.05
N PRO A 56 -9.17 -8.30 20.03
CA PRO A 56 -8.78 -6.91 19.86
C PRO A 56 -7.29 -6.79 19.56
N PHE A 57 -6.95 -5.84 18.69
CA PHE A 57 -5.56 -5.56 18.37
C PHE A 57 -5.38 -4.06 18.17
N THR A 58 -4.41 -3.49 18.88
CA THR A 58 -4.09 -2.07 18.78
C THR A 58 -2.91 -1.88 17.85
N LEU A 59 -3.12 -1.06 16.82
CA LEU A 59 -2.05 -0.64 15.92
C LEU A 59 -1.38 0.62 16.48
N GLU A 60 -0.07 0.65 16.43
CA GLU A 60 0.70 1.80 16.88
C GLU A 60 1.31 2.52 15.70
N VAL A 61 1.39 3.85 15.78
CA VAL A 61 2.06 4.66 14.77
C VAL A 61 3.52 4.21 14.67
N GLY A 62 3.99 4.02 13.43
CA GLY A 62 5.35 3.56 13.17
C GLY A 62 5.52 2.05 13.17
N GLN A 63 4.49 1.31 13.48
CA GLN A 63 4.57 -0.15 13.42
C GLN A 63 4.73 -0.62 11.97
N ARG A 64 5.68 -1.53 11.73
CA ARG A 64 6.04 -1.96 10.38
C ARG A 64 5.38 -3.29 10.05
N LEU A 65 4.20 -3.22 9.42
CA LEU A 65 3.42 -4.42 9.05
C LEU A 65 3.34 -4.63 7.53
N PHE A 66 3.67 -3.61 6.74
CA PHE A 66 3.50 -3.62 5.28
C PHE A 66 4.77 -3.16 4.58
N GLN A 67 4.86 -3.47 3.29
CA GLN A 67 6.00 -3.10 2.46
C GLN A 67 5.53 -2.85 1.03
N LEU A 68 6.25 -1.99 0.32
CA LEU A 68 6.04 -1.77 -1.10
C LEU A 68 7.13 -2.51 -1.88
N VAL A 69 6.72 -3.22 -2.92
CA VAL A 69 7.61 -4.09 -3.69
C VAL A 69 7.35 -3.85 -5.18
N GLY A 70 8.40 -3.77 -5.98
CA GLY A 70 8.28 -3.68 -7.43
C GLY A 70 7.68 -4.95 -8.02
N MET A 71 7.13 -4.86 -9.22
CA MET A 71 6.43 -5.99 -9.86
C MET A 71 7.35 -7.18 -10.12
N ASP A 72 8.64 -6.94 -10.26
CA ASP A 72 9.65 -8.01 -10.44
C ASP A 72 10.23 -8.51 -9.10
N GLY A 73 9.67 -8.05 -7.98
CA GLY A 73 10.17 -8.39 -6.66
C GLY A 73 11.39 -7.60 -6.22
N SER A 74 11.85 -6.65 -7.02
CA SER A 74 13.04 -5.88 -6.68
C SER A 74 12.77 -4.88 -5.56
N GLU A 75 13.86 -4.49 -4.88
CA GLU A 75 13.82 -3.47 -3.86
C GLU A 75 13.48 -2.11 -4.49
N ILE A 76 12.66 -1.34 -3.78
CA ILE A 76 12.29 0.02 -4.19
C ILE A 76 13.19 1.01 -3.45
N ASN A 77 13.79 1.93 -4.19
CA ASN A 77 14.51 3.06 -3.63
C ASN A 77 13.61 4.29 -3.64
N PHE A 78 13.43 4.93 -2.48
CA PHE A 78 12.53 6.06 -2.33
C PHE A 78 13.28 7.37 -2.36
N GLU A 79 12.66 8.37 -2.98
CA GLU A 79 13.11 9.75 -2.96
C GLU A 79 11.96 10.60 -2.42
N LEU A 80 12.22 11.36 -1.35
CA LEU A 80 11.22 12.25 -0.79
C LEU A 80 11.13 13.52 -1.63
N VAL A 81 9.93 13.84 -2.08
CA VAL A 81 9.67 15.04 -2.89
C VAL A 81 8.50 15.82 -2.31
N GLU A 82 8.38 17.09 -2.67
CA GLU A 82 7.28 17.94 -2.18
C GLU A 82 5.97 17.64 -2.89
N ASN A 83 6.02 17.38 -4.20
CA ASN A 83 4.82 17.14 -5.00
C ASN A 83 5.07 16.01 -5.98
N LEU A 84 4.02 15.21 -6.22
CA LEU A 84 4.03 14.19 -7.24
C LEU A 84 3.49 14.77 -8.55
N SER A 85 3.84 14.13 -9.67
CA SER A 85 3.32 14.55 -10.96
C SER A 85 1.83 14.25 -11.07
N THR A 86 1.12 15.01 -11.91
CA THR A 86 -0.29 14.79 -12.17
C THR A 86 -0.50 13.54 -13.03
N SER A 87 -1.58 12.81 -12.77
CA SER A 87 -1.97 11.66 -13.57
C SER A 87 -3.47 11.71 -13.83
N SER A 88 -3.92 10.96 -14.83
CA SER A 88 -5.34 10.87 -15.15
C SER A 88 -6.15 10.18 -14.04
N ARG A 89 -5.52 9.30 -13.27
CA ARG A 89 -6.18 8.60 -12.16
C ARG A 89 -6.24 9.45 -10.89
N GLY A 90 -5.20 10.25 -10.66
CA GLY A 90 -5.11 11.08 -9.47
C GLY A 90 -5.22 10.25 -8.20
N SER A 91 -6.16 10.60 -7.32
CA SER A 91 -6.37 9.92 -6.04
C SER A 91 -7.47 8.86 -6.10
N GLY A 92 -7.94 8.48 -7.29
CA GLY A 92 -8.92 7.40 -7.43
C GLY A 92 -8.37 6.11 -6.81
N GLY A 93 -9.12 5.52 -5.87
CA GLY A 93 -8.66 4.40 -5.06
C GLY A 93 -9.46 3.13 -5.30
N PHE A 94 -9.77 2.45 -4.22
CA PHE A 94 -10.47 1.16 -4.25
C PHE A 94 -11.76 1.26 -5.06
N GLY A 95 -11.89 0.40 -6.07
CA GLY A 95 -13.07 0.33 -6.90
C GLY A 95 -13.24 1.44 -7.92
N SER A 96 -12.30 2.39 -8.03
CA SER A 96 -12.43 3.51 -8.97
C SER A 96 -12.47 3.09 -10.42
N THR A 97 -11.84 1.98 -10.78
CA THR A 97 -11.84 1.43 -12.13
C THR A 97 -12.70 0.17 -12.25
N GLY A 98 -13.22 -0.31 -11.15
CA GLY A 98 -14.03 -1.51 -11.09
C GLY A 98 -15.50 -1.26 -11.38
N LYS A 99 -16.24 -2.29 -11.22
CA LYS A 99 -17.70 -2.27 -11.41
C LYS A 99 -18.37 -2.61 -10.13
#